data_9e8c5e763a3f0d64d05160a5499c83b1
#
_entry.id   9e8c5e763a3f0d64d05160a5499c83b1
#
_cell.length_a   1.000
_cell.length_b   1.000
_cell.length_c   1.000
_cell.angle_alpha   90.00
_cell.angle_beta   90.00
_cell.angle_gamma   90.00
#
_symmetry.space_group_name_H-M   'P 1'
#
loop_
_entity.id
_entity.type
_entity.pdbx_description
1 polymer ?
#
loop_
_entity_poly.entity_id
_entity_poly.type
_entity_poly.pdbx_seq_one_letter_code
_entity_poly.pdbx_strand_id
1 'polypeptide(L)'
;MKTLLTISCITTLLAASAFAVAQPSGYTGPSNTAPAAAAGYTGPSSVALMTAKDVLAKARDDQYVKVKGKLTSHKGGEDYEFTDASGKMTVEIDAKHFPAGVAIDQNTLVELTGEFDQETFGESTIDVKQVRVVTN
;
A
#
# COMPACT_ATOMS: atom_id res chain seq x y z
N MET A 1 9.19 61.90 -50.03
CA MET A 1 8.45 61.37 -48.89
C MET A 1 8.58 59.88 -48.91
N LYS A 2 9.40 59.36 -48.10
CA LYS A 2 9.70 57.92 -48.08
C LYS A 2 9.16 57.30 -46.82
N THR A 3 8.06 56.64 -46.92
CA THR A 3 7.52 55.86 -45.88
C THR A 3 8.17 54.50 -45.86
N LEU A 4 9.01 54.25 -44.86
CA LEU A 4 9.59 52.96 -44.61
C LEU A 4 8.58 52.11 -43.91
N LEU A 5 8.07 51.11 -44.59
CA LEU A 5 7.28 50.06 -43.98
C LEU A 5 8.22 49.06 -43.34
N THR A 6 8.33 49.15 -42.02
CA THR A 6 9.00 48.13 -41.28
C THR A 6 8.01 47.00 -40.99
N ILE A 7 8.20 45.90 -41.72
CA ILE A 7 7.48 44.67 -41.46
C ILE A 7 8.10 44.06 -40.20
N SER A 8 7.40 44.15 -39.09
CA SER A 8 7.75 43.47 -37.89
C SER A 8 7.28 42.03 -37.97
N CYS A 9 8.22 41.13 -38.21
CA CYS A 9 7.98 39.70 -38.05
C CYS A 9 7.81 39.38 -36.57
N ILE A 10 6.56 39.22 -36.17
CA ILE A 10 6.24 38.65 -34.87
C ILE A 10 6.41 37.15 -34.98
N THR A 11 7.55 36.66 -34.54
CA THR A 11 7.73 35.25 -34.31
C THR A 11 6.97 34.90 -33.04
N THR A 12 5.80 34.36 -33.19
CA THR A 12 5.08 33.75 -32.09
C THR A 12 5.81 32.48 -31.67
N LEU A 13 6.55 32.61 -30.61
CA LEU A 13 7.12 31.46 -29.92
C LEU A 13 5.96 30.70 -29.26
N LEU A 14 5.53 29.62 -29.86
CA LEU A 14 4.66 28.67 -29.18
C LEU A 14 5.47 28.01 -28.06
N ALA A 15 5.33 28.52 -26.86
CA ALA A 15 5.73 27.80 -25.67
C ALA A 15 4.80 26.59 -25.55
N ALA A 16 5.28 25.44 -25.94
CA ALA A 16 4.65 24.18 -25.62
C ALA A 16 4.78 24.04 -24.09
N SER A 17 3.75 24.45 -23.40
CA SER A 17 3.60 24.12 -21.98
C SER A 17 3.46 22.60 -21.89
N ALA A 18 4.55 21.93 -21.61
CA ALA A 18 4.50 20.56 -21.18
C ALA A 18 3.75 20.55 -19.85
N PHE A 19 2.49 20.25 -19.91
CA PHE A 19 1.77 19.87 -18.69
C PHE A 19 2.43 18.59 -18.20
N ALA A 20 3.32 18.73 -17.25
CA ALA A 20 3.71 17.61 -16.42
C ALA A 20 2.46 17.20 -15.65
N VAL A 21 1.70 16.30 -16.24
CA VAL A 21 0.64 15.62 -15.51
C VAL A 21 1.37 14.84 -14.42
N ALA A 22 1.30 15.34 -13.20
CA ALA A 22 1.73 14.58 -12.06
C ALA A 22 0.91 13.30 -12.08
N GLN A 23 1.54 12.21 -12.46
CA GLN A 23 0.90 10.92 -12.40
C GLN A 23 0.57 10.65 -10.93
N PRO A 24 -0.67 10.31 -10.62
CA PRO A 24 -0.97 9.87 -9.28
C PRO A 24 0.01 8.73 -8.96
N SER A 25 0.66 8.84 -7.84
CA SER A 25 1.57 7.82 -7.33
C SER A 25 0.77 6.57 -6.98
N GLY A 26 0.37 5.85 -7.98
CA GLY A 26 -0.42 4.63 -7.91
C GLY A 26 -0.64 4.18 -9.32
N TYR A 27 -0.19 2.99 -9.61
CA TYR A 27 -0.38 2.38 -10.90
C TYR A 27 -1.87 2.18 -11.18
N THR A 28 -2.39 2.77 -12.26
CA THR A 28 -3.82 2.72 -12.63
C THR A 28 -4.10 2.01 -13.94
N GLY A 29 -3.13 1.30 -14.52
CA GLY A 29 -3.33 0.64 -15.80
C GLY A 29 -2.67 -0.74 -15.89
N PRO A 30 -2.99 -1.54 -16.92
CA PRO A 30 -2.36 -2.82 -17.14
C PRO A 30 -0.89 -2.60 -17.50
N SER A 31 0.00 -3.04 -16.65
CA SER A 31 1.42 -3.01 -16.89
C SER A 31 1.92 -4.42 -17.11
N ASN A 32 2.52 -4.63 -18.27
CA ASN A 32 3.31 -5.83 -18.50
C ASN A 32 4.71 -5.72 -17.90
N THR A 33 5.05 -4.58 -17.38
CA THR A 33 6.21 -4.44 -16.54
C THR A 33 5.84 -5.07 -15.20
N ALA A 34 6.41 -6.22 -14.98
CA ALA A 34 6.53 -6.75 -13.65
C ALA A 34 6.94 -5.59 -12.76
N PRO A 35 6.19 -5.34 -11.80
CA PRO A 35 5.97 -4.01 -11.33
C PRO A 35 7.22 -3.41 -10.77
N ALA A 36 7.33 -2.13 -10.98
CA ALA A 36 8.22 -1.31 -10.19
C ALA A 36 8.08 -1.55 -8.68
N ALA A 37 6.97 -2.09 -8.22
CA ALA A 37 6.81 -2.61 -6.88
C ALA A 37 7.80 -3.74 -6.55
N ALA A 38 8.26 -4.49 -7.54
CA ALA A 38 9.31 -5.49 -7.33
C ALA A 38 10.70 -4.87 -7.22
N ALA A 39 10.90 -3.65 -7.66
CA ALA A 39 12.20 -2.99 -7.62
C ALA A 39 12.61 -2.52 -6.22
N GLY A 40 11.67 -2.42 -5.30
CA GLY A 40 11.96 -2.10 -3.89
C GLY A 40 11.91 -3.32 -2.97
N TYR A 41 11.49 -4.45 -3.48
CA TYR A 41 11.30 -5.66 -2.70
C TYR A 41 12.47 -6.61 -2.87
N THR A 42 13.22 -6.82 -1.82
CA THR A 42 14.39 -7.71 -1.80
C THR A 42 14.13 -9.06 -1.14
N GLY A 43 12.90 -9.30 -0.73
CA GLY A 43 12.47 -10.55 -0.12
C GLY A 43 11.93 -11.57 -1.14
N PRO A 44 11.46 -12.74 -0.69
CA PRO A 44 10.86 -13.72 -1.55
C PRO A 44 9.65 -13.13 -2.28
N SER A 45 9.53 -13.41 -3.58
CA SER A 45 8.47 -12.84 -4.44
C SER A 45 7.06 -13.30 -4.09
N SER A 46 6.93 -14.26 -3.19
CA SER A 46 5.64 -14.70 -2.64
C SER A 46 5.77 -15.00 -1.15
N VAL A 47 5.12 -14.21 -0.33
CA VAL A 47 4.93 -14.53 1.09
C VAL A 47 3.73 -15.46 1.18
N ALA A 48 3.92 -16.64 1.78
CA ALA A 48 2.85 -17.61 1.94
C ALA A 48 1.74 -17.05 2.85
N LEU A 49 0.49 -17.32 2.46
CA LEU A 49 -0.65 -16.98 3.29
C LEU A 49 -0.67 -17.86 4.54
N MET A 50 -0.74 -17.25 5.70
CA MET A 50 -0.83 -17.91 6.99
C MET A 50 -2.14 -17.54 7.69
N THR A 51 -2.56 -18.35 8.64
CA THR A 51 -3.65 -18.00 9.53
C THR A 51 -3.12 -17.25 10.75
N ALA A 52 -3.97 -16.49 11.42
CA ALA A 52 -3.60 -15.79 12.67
C ALA A 52 -3.00 -16.75 13.69
N LYS A 53 -3.61 -17.93 13.84
CA LYS A 53 -3.10 -18.99 14.74
C LYS A 53 -1.73 -19.50 14.32
N ASP A 54 -1.49 -19.68 13.03
CA ASP A 54 -0.19 -20.16 12.55
C ASP A 54 0.90 -19.10 12.70
N VAL A 55 0.58 -17.85 12.51
CA VAL A 55 1.52 -16.74 12.76
C VAL A 55 1.94 -16.75 14.23
N LEU A 56 0.99 -16.75 15.13
CA LEU A 56 1.29 -16.76 16.58
C LEU A 56 2.04 -18.01 17.06
N ALA A 57 1.84 -19.14 16.38
CA ALA A 57 2.44 -20.42 16.79
C ALA A 57 3.78 -20.73 16.11
N LYS A 58 4.00 -20.25 14.89
CA LYS A 58 5.08 -20.71 14.02
C LYS A 58 5.94 -19.60 13.42
N ALA A 59 5.44 -18.37 13.32
CA ALA A 59 6.22 -17.28 12.79
C ALA A 59 7.37 -16.94 13.76
N ARG A 60 8.46 -16.48 13.17
CA ARG A 60 9.62 -16.02 13.92
C ARG A 60 9.60 -14.51 13.98
N ASP A 61 10.26 -13.98 14.96
CA ASP A 61 10.52 -12.55 15.07
C ASP A 61 11.15 -12.00 13.78
N ASP A 62 10.72 -10.82 13.35
CA ASP A 62 11.09 -10.18 12.10
C ASP A 62 10.71 -10.97 10.81
N GLN A 63 9.91 -11.99 10.91
CA GLN A 63 9.47 -12.74 9.74
C GLN A 63 8.35 -12.02 9.00
N TYR A 64 8.52 -11.85 7.69
CA TYR A 64 7.44 -11.40 6.83
C TYR A 64 6.35 -12.45 6.74
N VAL A 65 5.14 -12.03 7.02
CA VAL A 65 3.93 -12.87 7.01
C VAL A 65 2.83 -12.21 6.19
N LYS A 66 1.92 -13.02 5.69
CA LYS A 66 0.72 -12.58 5.01
C LYS A 66 -0.48 -13.27 5.64
N VAL A 67 -1.49 -12.49 5.99
CA VAL A 67 -2.73 -12.99 6.57
C VAL A 67 -3.94 -12.42 5.84
N LYS A 68 -5.04 -13.15 5.82
CA LYS A 68 -6.28 -12.75 5.18
C LYS A 68 -7.44 -12.89 6.15
N GLY A 69 -8.15 -11.82 6.38
CA GLY A 69 -9.26 -11.78 7.34
C GLY A 69 -9.90 -10.41 7.40
N LYS A 70 -10.37 -10.04 8.57
CA LYS A 70 -11.08 -8.78 8.80
C LYS A 70 -10.48 -8.01 9.97
N LEU A 71 -10.53 -6.69 9.90
CA LEU A 71 -10.24 -5.82 11.03
C LEU A 71 -11.53 -5.62 11.82
N THR A 72 -11.67 -6.30 12.92
CA THR A 72 -12.94 -6.36 13.67
C THR A 72 -13.07 -5.26 14.71
N SER A 73 -11.97 -4.63 15.11
CA SER A 73 -11.96 -3.54 16.08
C SER A 73 -10.72 -2.66 15.91
N HIS A 74 -10.88 -1.38 16.15
CA HIS A 74 -9.77 -0.45 16.32
C HIS A 74 -9.48 -0.30 17.81
N LYS A 75 -8.32 -0.73 18.23
CA LYS A 75 -7.91 -0.73 19.64
C LYS A 75 -7.38 0.62 20.11
N GLY A 76 -7.04 1.50 19.19
CA GLY A 76 -6.47 2.83 19.44
C GLY A 76 -5.12 3.01 18.75
N GLY A 77 -4.77 4.24 18.39
CA GLY A 77 -3.53 4.52 17.68
C GLY A 77 -3.45 3.77 16.35
N GLU A 78 -2.44 2.95 16.19
CA GLU A 78 -2.22 2.10 15.02
C GLU A 78 -2.67 0.65 15.22
N ASP A 79 -3.17 0.31 16.41
CA ASP A 79 -3.53 -1.04 16.82
C ASP A 79 -4.95 -1.41 16.37
N TYR A 80 -5.06 -2.54 15.71
CA TYR A 80 -6.32 -3.12 15.26
C TYR A 80 -6.42 -4.58 15.66
N GLU A 81 -7.63 -5.03 15.97
CA GLU A 81 -7.91 -6.46 16.12
C GLU A 81 -8.14 -7.08 14.74
N PHE A 82 -7.28 -7.98 14.38
CA PHE A 82 -7.45 -8.80 13.17
C PHE A 82 -8.07 -10.15 13.56
N THR A 83 -9.05 -10.59 12.77
CA THR A 83 -9.74 -11.86 12.98
C THR A 83 -9.82 -12.63 11.66
N ASP A 84 -9.49 -13.90 11.72
CA ASP A 84 -9.75 -14.86 10.66
C ASP A 84 -10.48 -16.09 11.20
N ALA A 85 -10.66 -17.12 10.38
CA ALA A 85 -11.32 -18.36 10.79
C ALA A 85 -10.57 -19.13 11.92
N SER A 86 -9.28 -18.87 12.09
CA SER A 86 -8.44 -19.55 13.08
C SER A 86 -8.40 -18.89 14.44
N GLY A 87 -8.68 -17.58 14.49
CA GLY A 87 -8.61 -16.82 15.73
C GLY A 87 -8.40 -15.33 15.50
N LYS A 88 -7.85 -14.68 16.50
CA LYS A 88 -7.63 -13.24 16.56
C LYS A 88 -6.18 -12.93 16.89
N MET A 89 -5.71 -11.79 16.45
CA MET A 89 -4.44 -11.21 16.86
C MET A 89 -4.47 -9.69 16.71
N THR A 90 -3.56 -9.01 17.36
CA THR A 90 -3.35 -7.59 17.16
C THR A 90 -2.45 -7.35 15.95
N VAL A 91 -2.77 -6.35 15.18
CA VAL A 91 -1.95 -5.86 14.06
C VAL A 91 -1.77 -4.36 14.20
N GLU A 92 -0.60 -3.86 13.87
CA GLU A 92 -0.30 -2.44 13.83
C GLU A 92 -0.34 -1.96 12.39
N ILE A 93 -1.16 -0.96 12.10
CA ILE A 93 -1.33 -0.41 10.75
C ILE A 93 -1.21 1.11 10.81
N ASP A 94 -0.10 1.64 10.32
CA ASP A 94 0.04 3.08 10.10
C ASP A 94 -0.98 3.55 9.06
N ALA A 95 -1.59 4.69 9.30
CA ALA A 95 -2.61 5.28 8.42
C ALA A 95 -2.17 5.38 6.95
N LYS A 96 -0.89 5.57 6.69
CA LYS A 96 -0.31 5.64 5.34
C LYS A 96 -0.38 4.33 4.57
N HIS A 97 -0.53 3.19 5.26
CA HIS A 97 -0.60 1.86 4.64
C HIS A 97 -2.01 1.46 4.22
N PHE A 98 -3.04 2.20 4.67
CA PHE A 98 -4.38 1.99 4.16
C PHE A 98 -4.50 2.45 2.71
N PRO A 99 -5.21 1.70 1.85
CA PRO A 99 -5.42 2.12 0.48
C PRO A 99 -6.24 3.41 0.42
N ALA A 100 -5.76 4.38 -0.35
CA ALA A 100 -6.43 5.66 -0.51
C ALA A 100 -7.82 5.51 -1.15
N GLY A 101 -8.81 6.23 -0.64
CA GLY A 101 -10.15 6.26 -1.21
C GLY A 101 -10.99 5.01 -0.99
N VAL A 102 -10.51 4.08 -0.18
CA VAL A 102 -11.24 2.85 0.17
C VAL A 102 -11.57 2.86 1.65
N ALA A 103 -12.86 2.76 1.97
CA ALA A 103 -13.30 2.58 3.35
C ALA A 103 -13.17 1.10 3.74
N ILE A 104 -12.49 0.85 4.83
CA ILE A 104 -12.33 -0.48 5.42
C ILE A 104 -13.07 -0.50 6.74
N ASP A 105 -14.00 -1.42 6.88
CA ASP A 105 -14.79 -1.65 8.08
C ASP A 105 -14.65 -3.11 8.56
N GLN A 106 -15.35 -3.45 9.62
CA GLN A 106 -15.32 -4.79 10.22
C GLN A 106 -15.86 -5.91 9.29
N ASN A 107 -16.49 -5.57 8.18
CA ASN A 107 -17.01 -6.51 7.19
C ASN A 107 -16.09 -6.66 5.98
N THR A 108 -15.16 -5.76 5.81
CA THR A 108 -14.24 -5.74 4.67
C THR A 108 -13.20 -6.83 4.80
N LEU A 109 -13.13 -7.70 3.79
CA LEU A 109 -12.07 -8.71 3.73
C LEU A 109 -10.77 -8.06 3.26
N VAL A 110 -9.72 -8.20 4.05
CA VAL A 110 -8.41 -7.62 3.76
C VAL A 110 -7.32 -8.69 3.77
N GLU A 111 -6.31 -8.46 2.97
CA GLU A 111 -5.04 -9.17 3.01
C GLU A 111 -3.99 -8.22 3.55
N LEU A 112 -3.33 -8.63 4.61
CA LEU A 112 -2.30 -7.87 5.30
C LEU A 112 -0.96 -8.55 5.10
N THR A 113 0.05 -7.76 4.76
CA THR A 113 1.43 -8.22 4.67
C THR A 113 2.29 -7.34 5.54
N GLY A 114 3.12 -7.94 6.37
CA GLY A 114 3.98 -7.20 7.28
C GLY A 114 4.98 -8.08 8.01
N GLU A 115 5.70 -7.50 8.92
CA GLU A 115 6.67 -8.17 9.76
C GLU A 115 6.00 -8.62 11.07
N PHE A 116 6.24 -9.85 11.46
CA PHE A 116 5.77 -10.37 12.73
C PHE A 116 6.75 -9.95 13.83
N ASP A 117 6.22 -9.28 14.83
CA ASP A 117 6.95 -8.82 16.00
C ASP A 117 6.57 -9.69 17.19
N GLN A 118 7.52 -10.53 17.60
CA GLN A 118 7.30 -11.49 18.67
C GLN A 118 7.69 -10.90 20.01
N GLU A 119 6.70 -10.57 20.82
CA GLU A 119 6.92 -10.09 22.17
C GLU A 119 7.08 -11.26 23.15
N THR A 120 8.14 -11.20 23.95
CA THR A 120 8.38 -12.18 25.04
C THR A 120 7.42 -11.94 26.21
N PHE A 121 7.13 -10.67 26.46
CA PHE A 121 6.20 -10.22 27.49
C PHE A 121 5.24 -9.23 26.85
N GLY A 122 4.04 -9.67 26.56
CA GLY A 122 3.05 -8.86 25.91
C GLY A 122 2.37 -9.57 24.75
N GLU A 123 1.68 -8.82 23.96
CA GLU A 123 0.94 -9.32 22.81
C GLU A 123 1.80 -9.18 21.54
N SER A 124 2.10 -10.30 20.91
CA SER A 124 2.80 -10.28 19.63
C SER A 124 1.91 -9.71 18.53
N THR A 125 2.49 -8.90 17.67
CA THR A 125 1.78 -8.15 16.65
C THR A 125 2.32 -8.41 15.24
N ILE A 126 1.60 -7.97 14.22
CA ILE A 126 2.14 -7.82 12.87
C ILE A 126 2.25 -6.32 12.59
N ASP A 127 3.45 -5.82 12.34
CA ASP A 127 3.67 -4.48 11.81
C ASP A 127 3.36 -4.50 10.30
N VAL A 128 2.16 -4.07 9.96
CA VAL A 128 1.63 -4.17 8.60
C VAL A 128 2.25 -3.12 7.70
N LYS A 129 2.88 -3.57 6.64
CA LYS A 129 3.49 -2.71 5.62
C LYS A 129 2.61 -2.56 4.38
N GLN A 130 1.65 -3.44 4.20
CA GLN A 130 0.72 -3.39 3.07
C GLN A 130 -0.66 -3.91 3.45
N VAL A 131 -1.67 -3.13 3.11
CA VAL A 131 -3.09 -3.50 3.23
C VAL A 131 -3.70 -3.59 1.84
N ARG A 132 -4.36 -4.68 1.54
CA ARG A 132 -5.08 -4.88 0.29
C ARG A 132 -6.50 -5.36 0.57
N VAL A 133 -7.48 -4.68 -0.02
CA VAL A 133 -8.87 -5.15 0.02
C VAL A 133 -9.04 -6.31 -0.95
N VAL A 134 -9.66 -7.38 -0.48
CA VAL A 134 -9.97 -8.55 -1.30
C VAL A 134 -11.41 -8.42 -1.78
N THR A 135 -11.59 -8.26 -3.07
CA THR A 135 -12.91 -8.33 -3.72
C THR A 135 -13.13 -9.74 -4.24
N ASN A 136 -14.31 -10.27 -3.95
CA ASN A 136 -14.77 -11.56 -4.51
C ASN A 136 -15.27 -11.36 -5.94
#